data_d3660b4de71b659ff6c8cad1c9eca797
#
_entry.id   d3660b4de71b659ff6c8cad1c9eca797
#
_cell.length_a   1.000
_cell.length_b   1.000
_cell.length_c   1.000
_cell.angle_alpha   90.00
_cell.angle_beta   90.00
_cell.angle_gamma   90.00
#
_symmetry.space_group_name_H-M   'P 1'
#
loop_
_entity.id
_entity.type
_entity.pdbx_description
1 polymer ?
#
loop_
_entity_poly.entity_id
_entity_poly.type
_entity_poly.pdbx_seq_one_letter_code
_entity_poly.pdbx_strand_id
1 'polypeptide(L)'
;MKILHMFQWGLGSIIPMIPTVKEQGFDAIQISPVQGTKDSGLIWWLLYQPTNFKIGNTQIGTKEQLRELCAVANQYGIKIIVDVVLRHVAGDPQNPLAPHKDVDPELLPYLCKEQIPCNNYEDRWQCTHRCTGMPMFDYNNPNYRVKVIDFLNELLDCGVWGFRLDQLKHYALPQEGSDFLTCLQPYNFYGECFFCDQWVLDEYSKYMKVLTDGRPSNISRLIAKFETHDDFLEFKATNRMTDHMRLVEWDVLVNHCGYDSLYYARPFEDLWMSREMKEINGGKRYV
;
A
#
# COMPACT_ATOMS: atom_id res chain seq x y z
N MET A 1 13.04 11.71 -1.02
CA MET A 1 11.87 11.74 -1.92
C MET A 1 10.62 11.97 -1.09
N LYS A 2 9.77 12.92 -1.48
CA LYS A 2 8.50 13.22 -0.81
C LYS A 2 7.37 12.58 -1.61
N ILE A 3 6.54 11.80 -0.93
CA ILE A 3 5.46 11.02 -1.54
C ILE A 3 4.13 11.58 -1.07
N LEU A 4 3.24 11.90 -1.99
CA LEU A 4 1.83 12.19 -1.70
C LEU A 4 1.00 10.93 -1.91
N HIS A 5 0.38 10.42 -0.86
CA HIS A 5 -0.53 9.30 -1.00
C HIS A 5 -1.94 9.80 -1.34
N MET A 6 -2.28 9.77 -2.62
CA MET A 6 -3.61 10.12 -3.11
C MET A 6 -4.55 8.91 -2.98
N PHE A 7 -4.92 8.64 -1.73
CA PHE A 7 -5.68 7.47 -1.35
C PHE A 7 -7.12 7.51 -1.88
N GLN A 8 -7.52 6.48 -2.60
CA GLN A 8 -8.86 6.33 -3.18
C GLN A 8 -9.23 7.40 -4.25
N TRP A 9 -8.22 8.09 -4.80
CA TRP A 9 -8.45 8.98 -5.94
C TRP A 9 -8.61 8.18 -7.23
N GLY A 10 -9.61 8.53 -8.05
CA GLY A 10 -9.68 8.05 -9.42
C GLY A 10 -8.53 8.59 -10.26
N LEU A 11 -7.96 7.74 -11.13
CA LEU A 11 -6.79 8.09 -11.95
C LEU A 11 -7.02 9.36 -12.78
N GLY A 12 -8.21 9.49 -13.37
CA GLY A 12 -8.60 10.69 -14.13
C GLY A 12 -8.66 11.96 -13.29
N SER A 13 -8.92 11.86 -11.99
CA SER A 13 -8.93 13.00 -11.08
C SER A 13 -7.54 13.40 -10.60
N ILE A 14 -6.57 12.49 -10.64
CA ILE A 14 -5.18 12.78 -10.27
C ILE A 14 -4.46 13.54 -11.38
N ILE A 15 -4.73 13.23 -12.65
CA ILE A 15 -4.04 13.80 -13.80
C ILE A 15 -4.01 15.36 -13.75
N PRO A 16 -5.11 16.07 -13.58
CA PRO A 16 -5.11 17.53 -13.54
C PRO A 16 -4.40 18.10 -12.29
N MET A 17 -4.17 17.29 -11.27
CA MET A 17 -3.53 17.71 -10.01
C MET A 17 -2.00 17.66 -10.06
N ILE A 18 -1.40 17.00 -11.06
CA ILE A 18 0.04 16.79 -11.15
C ILE A 18 0.84 18.09 -11.10
N PRO A 19 0.47 19.19 -11.82
CA PRO A 19 1.17 20.44 -11.71
C PRO A 19 1.20 20.98 -10.27
N THR A 20 0.06 20.97 -9.60
CA THR A 20 -0.07 21.42 -8.20
C THR A 20 0.77 20.55 -7.26
N VAL A 21 0.75 19.22 -7.42
CA VAL A 21 1.59 18.29 -6.66
C VAL A 21 3.06 18.62 -6.81
N LYS A 22 3.50 18.93 -8.04
CA LYS A 22 4.88 19.35 -8.32
C LYS A 22 5.23 20.68 -7.66
N GLU A 23 4.36 21.69 -7.77
CA GLU A 23 4.54 23.01 -7.16
C GLU A 23 4.66 22.94 -5.64
N GLN A 24 3.95 21.99 -5.02
CA GLN A 24 4.03 21.71 -3.58
C GLN A 24 5.29 20.95 -3.17
N GLY A 25 6.15 20.59 -4.13
CA GLY A 25 7.45 20.00 -3.89
C GLY A 25 7.43 18.51 -3.60
N PHE A 26 6.43 17.78 -4.07
CA PHE A 26 6.43 16.32 -4.06
C PHE A 26 7.27 15.76 -5.21
N ASP A 27 7.83 14.58 -4.99
CA ASP A 27 8.64 13.84 -5.96
C ASP A 27 7.88 12.66 -6.55
N ALA A 28 6.88 12.17 -5.82
CA ALA A 28 6.09 11.01 -6.21
C ALA A 28 4.64 11.09 -5.71
N ILE A 29 3.77 10.36 -6.40
CA ILE A 29 2.40 10.07 -5.98
C ILE A 29 2.28 8.57 -5.76
N GLN A 30 1.82 8.16 -4.57
CA GLN A 30 1.32 6.81 -4.34
C GLN A 30 -0.17 6.80 -4.64
N ILE A 31 -0.60 5.83 -5.44
CA ILE A 31 -2.02 5.57 -5.74
C ILE A 31 -2.47 4.27 -5.09
N SER A 32 -3.77 4.16 -4.86
CA SER A 32 -4.40 2.94 -4.35
C SER A 32 -4.27 1.76 -5.32
N PRO A 33 -4.52 0.52 -4.86
CA PRO A 33 -4.46 -0.66 -5.71
C PRO A 33 -5.31 -0.52 -6.98
N VAL A 34 -4.72 -0.85 -8.11
CA VAL A 34 -5.38 -0.81 -9.43
C VAL A 34 -5.84 -2.18 -9.91
N GLN A 35 -5.66 -3.20 -9.11
CA GLN A 35 -6.15 -4.57 -9.39
C GLN A 35 -7.66 -4.58 -9.45
N GLY A 36 -8.24 -5.51 -10.23
CA GLY A 36 -9.69 -5.71 -10.23
C GLY A 36 -10.20 -6.06 -8.84
N THR A 37 -11.32 -5.46 -8.44
CA THR A 37 -11.94 -5.65 -7.12
C THR A 37 -13.40 -6.06 -7.26
N LYS A 38 -14.01 -6.42 -6.14
CA LYS A 38 -15.47 -6.56 -6.11
C LYS A 38 -16.12 -5.23 -6.47
N ASP A 39 -17.17 -5.28 -7.28
CA ASP A 39 -17.94 -4.08 -7.63
C ASP A 39 -18.93 -3.75 -6.52
N SER A 40 -18.69 -2.67 -5.79
CA SER A 40 -19.53 -2.27 -4.66
C SER A 40 -19.39 -0.80 -4.27
N GLY A 41 -19.10 0.07 -5.22
CA GLY A 41 -19.00 1.51 -5.00
C GLY A 41 -17.71 1.97 -4.30
N LEU A 42 -17.72 3.19 -3.76
CA LEU A 42 -16.53 3.86 -3.19
C LEU A 42 -16.24 3.38 -1.77
N ILE A 43 -15.89 2.12 -1.60
CA ILE A 43 -15.53 1.53 -0.31
C ILE A 43 -14.03 1.23 -0.32
N TRP A 44 -13.25 1.96 0.48
CA TRP A 44 -11.78 1.93 0.44
C TRP A 44 -11.18 0.53 0.66
N TRP A 45 -11.71 -0.26 1.61
CA TRP A 45 -11.16 -1.58 1.94
C TRP A 45 -11.37 -2.62 0.84
N LEU A 46 -12.29 -2.39 -0.11
CA LEU A 46 -12.45 -3.26 -1.27
C LEU A 46 -11.28 -3.18 -2.24
N LEU A 47 -10.57 -2.05 -2.27
CA LEU A 47 -9.34 -1.91 -3.06
C LEU A 47 -8.25 -2.89 -2.60
N TYR A 48 -8.31 -3.32 -1.34
CA TYR A 48 -7.42 -4.34 -0.78
C TYR A 48 -8.01 -5.75 -0.83
N GLN A 49 -9.05 -5.96 -1.61
CA GLN A 49 -9.66 -7.27 -1.87
C GLN A 49 -9.65 -7.57 -3.37
N PRO A 50 -8.47 -7.86 -3.96
CA PRO A 50 -8.37 -8.08 -5.39
C PRO A 50 -9.12 -9.34 -5.81
N THR A 51 -9.79 -9.26 -6.97
CA THR A 51 -10.41 -10.40 -7.64
C THR A 51 -9.56 -10.94 -8.78
N ASN A 52 -8.61 -10.13 -9.28
CA ASN A 52 -7.69 -10.52 -10.35
C ASN A 52 -6.45 -9.61 -10.35
N PHE A 53 -5.49 -9.93 -11.23
CA PHE A 53 -4.29 -9.12 -11.47
C PHE A 53 -4.38 -8.30 -12.77
N LYS A 54 -5.57 -7.99 -13.24
CA LYS A 54 -5.78 -7.09 -14.37
C LYS A 54 -5.78 -5.64 -13.86
N ILE A 55 -5.19 -4.75 -14.65
CA ILE A 55 -5.13 -3.32 -14.31
C ILE A 55 -6.46 -2.66 -14.63
N GLY A 56 -7.09 -2.10 -13.61
CA GLY A 56 -8.33 -1.33 -13.68
C GLY A 56 -9.43 -1.88 -12.77
N ASN A 57 -10.14 -0.98 -12.15
CA ASN A 57 -11.36 -1.27 -11.37
C ASN A 57 -12.29 -0.05 -11.37
N THR A 58 -13.54 -0.25 -10.96
CA THR A 58 -14.58 0.77 -11.01
C THR A 58 -14.35 1.97 -10.10
N GLN A 59 -13.55 1.81 -9.04
CA GLN A 59 -13.26 2.90 -8.10
C GLN A 59 -12.10 3.79 -8.58
N ILE A 60 -11.07 3.18 -9.17
CA ILE A 60 -9.81 3.87 -9.48
C ILE A 60 -9.74 4.29 -10.94
N GLY A 61 -10.16 3.44 -11.86
CA GLY A 61 -10.13 3.74 -13.29
C GLY A 61 -9.53 2.62 -14.14
N THR A 62 -9.18 2.95 -15.38
CA THR A 62 -8.73 1.98 -16.40
C THR A 62 -7.22 1.95 -16.56
N LYS A 63 -6.73 0.93 -17.26
CA LYS A 63 -5.31 0.81 -17.65
C LYS A 63 -4.85 1.98 -18.53
N GLU A 64 -5.71 2.47 -19.42
CA GLU A 64 -5.43 3.60 -20.29
C GLU A 64 -5.25 4.88 -19.46
N GLN A 65 -6.11 5.09 -18.45
CA GLN A 65 -5.97 6.20 -17.52
C GLN A 65 -4.69 6.11 -16.68
N LEU A 66 -4.26 4.89 -16.30
CA LEU A 66 -2.96 4.71 -15.63
C LEU A 66 -1.80 5.10 -16.53
N ARG A 67 -1.83 4.70 -17.80
CA ARG A 67 -0.81 5.10 -18.78
C ARG A 67 -0.77 6.61 -18.99
N GLU A 68 -1.93 7.24 -19.11
CA GLU A 68 -2.04 8.70 -19.24
C GLU A 68 -1.48 9.39 -17.98
N LEU A 69 -1.87 8.94 -16.80
CA LEU A 69 -1.36 9.46 -15.52
C LEU A 69 0.17 9.39 -15.47
N CYS A 70 0.75 8.21 -15.77
CA CYS A 70 2.20 8.02 -15.77
C CYS A 70 2.90 8.91 -16.80
N ALA A 71 2.33 9.06 -18.00
CA ALA A 71 2.90 9.89 -19.05
C ALA A 71 2.91 11.38 -18.65
N VAL A 72 1.80 11.88 -18.10
CA VAL A 72 1.72 13.26 -17.62
C VAL A 72 2.64 13.47 -16.40
N ALA A 73 2.63 12.56 -15.44
CA ALA A 73 3.50 12.64 -14.26
C ALA A 73 4.98 12.72 -14.65
N ASN A 74 5.41 11.93 -15.63
CA ASN A 74 6.79 11.94 -16.12
C ASN A 74 7.20 13.30 -16.72
N GLN A 75 6.28 14.03 -17.39
CA GLN A 75 6.56 15.37 -17.93
C GLN A 75 6.89 16.37 -16.82
N TYR A 76 6.33 16.20 -15.63
CA TYR A 76 6.59 17.01 -14.44
C TYR A 76 7.67 16.44 -13.52
N GLY A 77 8.29 15.32 -13.89
CA GLY A 77 9.28 14.63 -13.06
C GLY A 77 8.70 14.07 -11.77
N ILE A 78 7.41 13.73 -11.78
CA ILE A 78 6.71 13.05 -10.68
C ILE A 78 6.71 11.54 -10.95
N LYS A 79 7.04 10.75 -9.95
CA LYS A 79 7.03 9.28 -10.00
C LYS A 79 5.67 8.75 -9.56
N ILE A 80 5.17 7.71 -10.23
CA ILE A 80 3.95 7.02 -9.81
C ILE A 80 4.33 5.73 -9.09
N ILE A 81 3.79 5.55 -7.89
CA ILE A 81 3.94 4.36 -7.05
C ILE A 81 2.56 3.74 -6.91
N VAL A 82 2.44 2.46 -7.23
CA VAL A 82 1.17 1.72 -7.11
C VAL A 82 1.19 0.85 -5.86
N ASP A 83 0.14 0.92 -5.08
CA ASP A 83 -0.11 -0.02 -4.00
C ASP A 83 -0.48 -1.39 -4.59
N VAL A 84 0.15 -2.47 -4.16
CA VAL A 84 -0.07 -3.81 -4.70
C VAL A 84 -0.39 -4.82 -3.61
N VAL A 85 -1.46 -5.57 -3.84
CA VAL A 85 -1.94 -6.62 -2.93
C VAL A 85 -1.59 -7.97 -3.53
N LEU A 86 -0.53 -8.60 -2.99
CA LEU A 86 0.04 -9.83 -3.55
C LEU A 86 -0.10 -11.04 -2.61
N ARG A 87 -0.75 -10.88 -1.44
CA ARG A 87 -0.84 -11.94 -0.46
C ARG A 87 -2.13 -12.74 -0.54
N HIS A 88 -3.22 -12.12 -0.92
CA HIS A 88 -4.55 -12.69 -0.80
C HIS A 88 -5.47 -12.21 -1.94
N VAL A 89 -6.63 -12.85 -2.03
CA VAL A 89 -7.75 -12.44 -2.89
C VAL A 89 -8.96 -12.07 -2.05
N ALA A 90 -9.95 -11.46 -2.71
CA ALA A 90 -11.23 -11.15 -2.10
C ALA A 90 -11.89 -12.38 -1.48
N GLY A 91 -12.32 -12.25 -0.24
CA GLY A 91 -13.07 -13.29 0.47
C GLY A 91 -14.58 -13.24 0.20
N ASP A 92 -15.24 -14.37 0.31
CA ASP A 92 -16.69 -14.47 0.26
C ASP A 92 -17.31 -13.83 1.51
N PRO A 93 -18.38 -13.03 1.40
CA PRO A 93 -18.99 -12.35 2.55
C PRO A 93 -19.55 -13.30 3.63
N GLN A 94 -19.93 -14.53 3.26
CA GLN A 94 -20.47 -15.51 4.19
C GLN A 94 -19.39 -16.44 4.75
N ASN A 95 -18.29 -16.62 4.01
CA ASN A 95 -17.13 -17.39 4.42
C ASN A 95 -15.85 -16.65 3.99
N PRO A 96 -15.35 -15.71 4.78
CA PRO A 96 -14.24 -14.84 4.40
C PRO A 96 -12.95 -15.57 3.98
N LEU A 97 -12.77 -16.82 4.38
CA LEU A 97 -11.63 -17.65 3.98
C LEU A 97 -11.88 -18.47 2.71
N ALA A 98 -13.06 -18.40 2.12
CA ALA A 98 -13.32 -18.88 0.77
C ALA A 98 -13.15 -17.73 -0.25
N PRO A 99 -12.65 -17.99 -1.46
CA PRO A 99 -12.54 -16.95 -2.48
C PRO A 99 -13.92 -16.43 -2.89
N HIS A 100 -14.04 -15.12 -3.07
CA HIS A 100 -15.27 -14.52 -3.61
C HIS A 100 -15.57 -15.08 -5.01
N LYS A 101 -16.84 -15.14 -5.36
CA LYS A 101 -17.31 -15.67 -6.67
C LYS A 101 -16.72 -14.95 -7.89
N ASP A 102 -16.33 -13.68 -7.73
CA ASP A 102 -15.76 -12.86 -8.80
C ASP A 102 -14.23 -12.98 -8.89
N VAL A 103 -13.60 -13.80 -8.04
CA VAL A 103 -12.15 -14.08 -8.17
C VAL A 103 -11.92 -14.84 -9.47
N ASP A 104 -10.97 -14.34 -10.26
CA ASP A 104 -10.59 -14.95 -11.53
C ASP A 104 -10.21 -16.42 -11.33
N PRO A 105 -10.88 -17.36 -12.02
CA PRO A 105 -10.60 -18.79 -11.88
C PRO A 105 -9.13 -19.14 -12.13
N GLU A 106 -8.39 -18.35 -12.92
CA GLU A 106 -6.97 -18.56 -13.14
C GLU A 106 -6.11 -18.37 -11.87
N LEU A 107 -6.60 -17.65 -10.86
CA LEU A 107 -5.89 -17.44 -9.60
C LEU A 107 -6.14 -18.55 -8.57
N LEU A 108 -7.25 -19.28 -8.68
CA LEU A 108 -7.64 -20.30 -7.70
C LEU A 108 -6.58 -21.40 -7.51
N PRO A 109 -5.87 -21.90 -8.54
CA PRO A 109 -4.84 -22.91 -8.38
C PRO A 109 -3.64 -22.47 -7.54
N TYR A 110 -3.47 -21.17 -7.31
CA TYR A 110 -2.35 -20.60 -6.56
C TYR A 110 -2.70 -20.32 -5.10
N LEU A 111 -3.95 -20.52 -4.69
CA LEU A 111 -4.32 -20.38 -3.29
C LEU A 111 -3.74 -21.52 -2.44
N CYS A 112 -3.43 -21.23 -1.19
CA CYS A 112 -3.09 -22.28 -0.21
C CYS A 112 -4.21 -23.32 -0.14
N LYS A 113 -3.84 -24.59 -0.08
CA LYS A 113 -4.82 -25.70 0.01
C LYS A 113 -5.69 -25.60 1.27
N GLU A 114 -5.06 -25.18 2.37
CA GLU A 114 -5.72 -24.96 3.65
C GLU A 114 -5.70 -23.46 3.96
N GLN A 115 -6.88 -22.90 4.18
CA GLN A 115 -7.06 -21.48 4.52
C GLN A 115 -7.32 -21.39 6.03
N ILE A 116 -6.23 -21.36 6.81
CA ILE A 116 -6.27 -21.33 8.28
C ILE A 116 -6.15 -19.88 8.75
N PRO A 117 -7.08 -19.36 9.59
CA PRO A 117 -7.01 -17.98 10.04
C PRO A 117 -5.84 -17.74 11.00
N CYS A 118 -5.24 -16.56 10.90
CA CYS A 118 -4.33 -16.04 11.92
C CYS A 118 -5.17 -15.57 13.11
N ASN A 119 -4.97 -16.22 14.26
CA ASN A 119 -5.68 -15.91 15.50
C ASN A 119 -4.82 -15.13 16.50
N ASN A 120 -3.51 -15.02 16.22
CA ASN A 120 -2.58 -14.26 17.05
C ASN A 120 -1.59 -13.51 16.14
N TYR A 121 -1.77 -12.21 16.03
CA TYR A 121 -0.92 -11.32 15.20
C TYR A 121 0.42 -10.96 15.87
N GLU A 122 0.64 -11.38 17.10
CA GLU A 122 1.94 -11.29 17.79
C GLU A 122 2.80 -12.54 17.54
N ASP A 123 2.17 -13.64 17.13
CA ASP A 123 2.86 -14.87 16.73
C ASP A 123 3.36 -14.73 15.29
N ARG A 124 4.66 -14.55 15.16
CA ARG A 124 5.33 -14.36 13.87
C ARG A 124 5.03 -15.49 12.88
N TRP A 125 5.03 -16.74 13.34
CA TRP A 125 4.75 -17.88 12.48
C TRP A 125 3.32 -17.84 11.94
N GLN A 126 2.34 -17.52 12.80
CA GLN A 126 0.96 -17.37 12.33
C GLN A 126 0.81 -16.20 11.37
N CYS A 127 1.45 -15.07 11.64
CA CYS A 127 1.42 -13.90 10.75
C CYS A 127 1.87 -14.23 9.33
N THR A 128 2.85 -15.11 9.17
CA THR A 128 3.46 -15.42 7.88
C THR A 128 2.84 -16.63 7.18
N HIS A 129 2.26 -17.59 7.94
CA HIS A 129 1.78 -18.86 7.40
C HIS A 129 0.26 -19.02 7.43
N ARG A 130 -0.47 -18.04 7.98
CA ARG A 130 -1.93 -18.10 8.09
C ARG A 130 -2.61 -16.91 7.42
N CYS A 131 -3.90 -17.06 7.17
CA CYS A 131 -4.72 -16.07 6.49
C CYS A 131 -5.02 -14.87 7.39
N THR A 132 -4.94 -13.67 6.83
CA THR A 132 -5.29 -12.42 7.50
C THR A 132 -6.74 -12.01 7.22
N GLY A 133 -7.68 -12.95 7.38
CA GLY A 133 -9.11 -12.73 7.17
C GLY A 133 -9.59 -12.91 5.73
N MET A 134 -8.71 -13.25 4.80
CA MET A 134 -9.01 -13.49 3.39
C MET A 134 -8.22 -14.69 2.85
N PRO A 135 -8.66 -15.32 1.73
CA PRO A 135 -7.96 -16.46 1.14
C PRO A 135 -6.54 -16.08 0.68
N MET A 136 -5.56 -16.78 1.20
CA MET A 136 -4.15 -16.51 1.01
C MET A 136 -3.58 -17.28 -0.18
N PHE A 137 -2.71 -16.65 -0.95
CA PHE A 137 -1.89 -17.31 -1.96
C PHE A 137 -0.76 -18.13 -1.34
N ASP A 138 -0.44 -19.24 -1.96
CA ASP A 138 0.84 -19.91 -1.77
C ASP A 138 1.93 -19.14 -2.53
N TYR A 139 2.48 -18.10 -1.89
CA TYR A 139 3.53 -17.27 -2.49
C TYR A 139 4.87 -18.01 -2.63
N ASN A 140 5.00 -19.24 -2.11
CA ASN A 140 6.12 -20.13 -2.40
C ASN A 140 5.94 -20.91 -3.71
N ASN A 141 4.74 -20.94 -4.27
CA ASN A 141 4.48 -21.55 -5.55
C ASN A 141 5.20 -20.78 -6.68
N PRO A 142 6.12 -21.42 -7.43
CA PRO A 142 6.87 -20.72 -8.48
C PRO A 142 5.99 -20.19 -9.60
N ASN A 143 4.90 -20.86 -9.94
CA ASN A 143 3.97 -20.40 -10.97
C ASN A 143 3.18 -19.18 -10.50
N TYR A 144 2.87 -19.07 -9.20
CA TYR A 144 2.29 -17.86 -8.64
C TYR A 144 3.26 -16.68 -8.76
N ARG A 145 4.55 -16.89 -8.46
CA ARG A 145 5.58 -15.85 -8.62
C ARG A 145 5.68 -15.33 -10.03
N VAL A 146 5.54 -16.20 -11.04
CA VAL A 146 5.46 -15.77 -12.44
C VAL A 146 4.28 -14.84 -12.67
N LYS A 147 3.09 -15.19 -12.17
CA LYS A 147 1.90 -14.31 -12.26
C LYS A 147 2.13 -12.94 -11.61
N VAL A 148 2.80 -12.92 -10.46
CA VAL A 148 3.17 -11.66 -9.78
C VAL A 148 4.12 -10.83 -10.65
N ILE A 149 5.18 -11.43 -11.16
CA ILE A 149 6.18 -10.77 -12.02
C ILE A 149 5.52 -10.23 -13.29
N ASP A 150 4.65 -11.00 -13.93
CA ASP A 150 3.92 -10.55 -15.12
C ASP A 150 3.06 -9.32 -14.83
N PHE A 151 2.36 -9.33 -13.71
CA PHE A 151 1.54 -8.18 -13.28
C PHE A 151 2.40 -6.94 -12.98
N LEU A 152 3.53 -7.10 -12.28
CA LEU A 152 4.43 -5.99 -11.99
C LEU A 152 5.05 -5.41 -13.27
N ASN A 153 5.43 -6.26 -14.20
CA ASN A 153 5.95 -5.83 -15.50
C ASN A 153 4.87 -5.10 -16.32
N GLU A 154 3.63 -5.57 -16.30
CA GLU A 154 2.51 -4.88 -16.95
C GLU A 154 2.29 -3.47 -16.38
N LEU A 155 2.48 -3.29 -15.06
CA LEU A 155 2.44 -1.97 -14.41
C LEU A 155 3.62 -1.09 -14.84
N LEU A 156 4.84 -1.64 -14.93
CA LEU A 156 6.01 -0.92 -15.44
C LEU A 156 5.81 -0.49 -16.89
N ASP A 157 5.21 -1.34 -17.73
CA ASP A 157 4.86 -1.02 -19.12
C ASP A 157 3.82 0.11 -19.24
N CYS A 158 3.07 0.37 -18.18
CA CYS A 158 2.21 1.56 -18.08
C CYS A 158 2.97 2.83 -17.66
N GLY A 159 4.26 2.72 -17.28
CA GLY A 159 5.08 3.82 -16.82
C GLY A 159 5.14 3.99 -15.29
N VAL A 160 4.64 3.02 -14.52
CA VAL A 160 4.77 3.00 -13.06
C VAL A 160 6.24 2.94 -12.67
N TRP A 161 6.66 3.76 -11.69
CA TRP A 161 8.06 3.79 -11.25
C TRP A 161 8.35 2.78 -10.15
N GLY A 162 7.39 2.48 -9.28
CA GLY A 162 7.62 1.59 -8.15
C GLY A 162 6.33 1.19 -7.45
N PHE A 163 6.47 0.44 -6.37
CA PHE A 163 5.37 -0.24 -5.72
C PHE A 163 5.41 -0.08 -4.19
N ARG A 164 4.25 -0.04 -3.58
CA ARG A 164 4.07 -0.26 -2.15
C ARG A 164 3.49 -1.66 -1.96
N LEU A 165 4.19 -2.53 -1.22
CA LEU A 165 3.69 -3.87 -0.90
C LEU A 165 2.79 -3.81 0.33
N ASP A 166 1.53 -4.18 0.12
CA ASP A 166 0.57 -4.34 1.20
C ASP A 166 0.97 -5.49 2.14
N GLN A 167 0.80 -5.29 3.45
CA GLN A 167 1.00 -6.31 4.46
C GLN A 167 2.39 -6.99 4.45
N LEU A 168 3.49 -6.27 4.25
CA LEU A 168 4.84 -6.88 4.21
C LEU A 168 5.11 -7.78 5.41
N LYS A 169 4.66 -7.43 6.62
CA LYS A 169 4.89 -8.24 7.83
C LYS A 169 4.34 -9.68 7.73
N HIS A 170 3.45 -9.93 6.79
CA HIS A 170 2.81 -11.23 6.60
C HIS A 170 3.50 -12.13 5.55
N TYR A 171 4.64 -11.70 5.02
CA TYR A 171 5.48 -12.55 4.17
C TYR A 171 6.61 -13.16 4.99
N ALA A 172 6.81 -14.47 4.87
CA ALA A 172 7.92 -15.14 5.52
C ALA A 172 9.26 -14.72 4.89
N LEU A 173 10.27 -14.65 5.73
CA LEU A 173 11.66 -14.41 5.34
C LEU A 173 12.34 -15.71 4.90
N PRO A 174 13.51 -15.69 4.23
CA PRO A 174 14.20 -16.90 3.82
C PRO A 174 14.51 -17.86 4.98
N GLN A 175 14.91 -17.35 6.14
CA GLN A 175 15.11 -18.15 7.34
C GLN A 175 13.81 -18.71 7.93
N GLU A 176 12.66 -18.21 7.49
CA GLU A 176 11.31 -18.69 7.84
C GLU A 176 10.70 -19.57 6.73
N GLY A 177 11.48 -19.91 5.70
CA GLY A 177 11.10 -20.85 4.65
C GLY A 177 10.51 -20.23 3.37
N SER A 178 10.70 -18.94 3.12
CA SER A 178 10.25 -18.30 1.88
C SER A 178 11.30 -17.37 1.29
N ASP A 179 11.59 -17.55 0.02
CA ASP A 179 12.43 -16.66 -0.79
C ASP A 179 11.59 -15.73 -1.70
N PHE A 180 10.29 -15.61 -1.45
CA PHE A 180 9.39 -14.80 -2.27
C PHE A 180 9.86 -13.35 -2.43
N LEU A 181 10.33 -12.73 -1.36
CA LEU A 181 10.79 -11.33 -1.40
C LEU A 181 11.98 -11.13 -2.33
N THR A 182 12.77 -12.17 -2.60
CA THR A 182 13.90 -12.11 -3.51
C THR A 182 13.46 -11.80 -4.94
N CYS A 183 12.29 -12.29 -5.36
CA CYS A 183 11.76 -12.00 -6.71
C CYS A 183 11.30 -10.55 -6.86
N LEU A 184 11.10 -9.82 -5.77
CA LEU A 184 10.70 -8.41 -5.78
C LEU A 184 11.89 -7.44 -5.78
N GLN A 185 13.11 -7.90 -5.43
CA GLN A 185 14.32 -7.06 -5.34
C GLN A 185 14.68 -6.28 -6.62
N PRO A 186 14.40 -6.79 -7.85
CA PRO A 186 14.68 -6.02 -9.07
C PRO A 186 13.83 -4.76 -9.23
N TYR A 187 12.77 -4.61 -8.44
CA TYR A 187 11.81 -3.52 -8.55
C TYR A 187 11.99 -2.49 -7.45
N ASN A 188 11.53 -1.26 -7.68
CA ASN A 188 11.47 -0.23 -6.65
C ASN A 188 10.32 -0.50 -5.69
N PHE A 189 10.59 -1.15 -4.57
CA PHE A 189 9.60 -1.45 -3.55
C PHE A 189 9.85 -0.72 -2.23
N TYR A 190 8.76 -0.35 -1.57
CA TYR A 190 8.71 -0.30 -0.12
C TYR A 190 7.51 -1.10 0.39
N GLY A 191 7.65 -1.69 1.57
CA GLY A 191 6.63 -2.55 2.14
C GLY A 191 6.06 -1.99 3.42
N GLU A 192 4.77 -2.17 3.63
CA GLU A 192 4.11 -1.83 4.89
C GLU A 192 4.40 -2.87 5.96
N CYS A 193 5.03 -2.45 7.06
CA CYS A 193 5.35 -3.34 8.17
C CYS A 193 5.11 -2.65 9.52
N PHE A 194 3.86 -2.71 9.99
CA PHE A 194 3.45 -2.12 11.27
C PHE A 194 3.46 -3.15 12.39
N PHE A 195 3.72 -2.69 13.63
CA PHE A 195 3.73 -3.52 14.84
C PHE A 195 4.68 -4.72 14.73
N CYS A 196 5.88 -4.50 14.20
CA CYS A 196 6.93 -5.51 14.09
C CYS A 196 8.06 -5.22 15.06
N ASP A 197 8.74 -6.30 15.49
CA ASP A 197 9.99 -6.17 16.22
C ASP A 197 11.10 -5.59 15.33
N GLN A 198 12.07 -4.90 15.93
CA GLN A 198 13.14 -4.26 15.18
C GLN A 198 13.93 -5.25 14.31
N TRP A 199 14.19 -6.45 14.80
CA TRP A 199 14.90 -7.45 14.02
C TRP A 199 14.16 -7.87 12.75
N VAL A 200 12.82 -7.88 12.77
CA VAL A 200 11.98 -8.16 11.59
C VAL A 200 12.12 -7.04 10.57
N LEU A 201 12.09 -5.79 11.04
CA LEU A 201 12.28 -4.60 10.18
C LEU A 201 13.67 -4.61 9.53
N ASP A 202 14.71 -4.94 10.30
CA ASP A 202 16.09 -5.04 9.82
C ASP A 202 16.23 -6.14 8.75
N GLU A 203 15.58 -7.28 8.95
CA GLU A 203 15.59 -8.36 7.96
C GLU A 203 14.87 -7.96 6.67
N TYR A 204 13.67 -7.37 6.75
CA TYR A 204 12.96 -6.89 5.55
C TYR A 204 13.72 -5.82 4.80
N SER A 205 14.46 -4.97 5.51
CA SER A 205 15.26 -3.89 4.91
C SER A 205 16.37 -4.40 3.98
N LYS A 206 16.71 -5.67 4.05
CA LYS A 206 17.64 -6.32 3.10
C LYS A 206 17.03 -6.57 1.73
N TYR A 207 15.70 -6.60 1.64
CA TYR A 207 14.97 -6.90 0.41
C TYR A 207 14.32 -5.66 -0.21
N MET A 208 13.78 -4.77 0.61
CA MET A 208 13.11 -3.55 0.17
C MET A 208 13.15 -2.50 1.26
N LYS A 209 12.79 -1.27 0.94
CA LYS A 209 12.56 -0.22 1.93
C LYS A 209 11.32 -0.56 2.76
N VAL A 210 11.33 -0.23 4.04
CA VAL A 210 10.26 -0.59 4.96
C VAL A 210 9.58 0.66 5.50
N LEU A 211 8.27 0.75 5.29
CA LEU A 211 7.41 1.74 5.93
C LEU A 211 6.86 1.14 7.22
N THR A 212 7.23 1.72 8.35
CA THR A 212 6.80 1.27 9.68
C THR A 212 6.09 2.37 10.45
N ASP A 213 5.37 2.00 11.49
CA ASP A 213 4.68 2.93 12.40
C ASP A 213 5.62 3.71 13.32
N GLY A 214 6.91 3.45 13.30
CA GLY A 214 7.88 4.10 14.17
C GLY A 214 7.53 3.91 15.64
N ARG A 215 8.23 3.03 16.35
CA ARG A 215 8.06 2.92 17.79
C ARG A 215 8.88 4.01 18.46
N PRO A 216 8.28 4.84 19.32
CA PRO A 216 8.93 6.03 19.84
C PRO A 216 9.99 5.67 20.88
N SER A 217 11.24 5.75 20.52
CA SER A 217 12.33 5.82 21.50
C SER A 217 13.07 7.15 21.47
N ASN A 218 13.07 7.85 20.32
CA ASN A 218 13.81 9.12 20.15
C ASN A 218 13.11 10.02 19.12
N ILE A 219 11.96 10.56 19.48
CA ILE A 219 11.16 11.38 18.58
C ILE A 219 11.84 12.74 18.37
N SER A 220 12.47 12.94 17.22
CA SER A 220 13.01 14.24 16.82
C SER A 220 12.08 15.00 15.88
N ARG A 221 11.30 14.28 15.08
CA ARG A 221 10.27 14.83 14.18
C ARG A 221 9.10 13.88 14.11
N LEU A 222 7.91 14.44 14.12
CA LEU A 222 6.66 13.70 14.07
C LEU A 222 5.90 14.04 12.80
N ILE A 223 5.32 13.02 12.18
CA ILE A 223 4.28 13.16 11.17
C ILE A 223 3.02 12.48 11.68
N ALA A 224 1.87 13.04 11.40
CA ALA A 224 0.62 12.40 11.74
C ALA A 224 0.42 11.19 10.84
N LYS A 225 0.17 10.06 11.48
CA LYS A 225 -0.18 8.81 10.82
C LYS A 225 -1.38 8.21 11.53
N PHE A 226 -2.25 7.63 10.75
CA PHE A 226 -3.44 6.99 11.23
C PHE A 226 -3.30 5.48 11.06
N GLU A 227 -3.72 4.71 12.04
CA GLU A 227 -3.63 3.25 11.98
C GLU A 227 -4.56 2.70 10.91
N THR A 228 -5.71 3.35 10.75
CA THR A 228 -6.70 3.00 9.74
C THR A 228 -7.10 4.24 8.93
N HIS A 229 -7.74 4.01 7.80
CA HIS A 229 -8.29 5.09 7.00
C HIS A 229 -9.52 5.73 7.69
N ASP A 230 -10.20 4.99 8.54
CA ASP A 230 -11.33 5.50 9.32
C ASP A 230 -10.87 6.48 10.40
N ASP A 231 -9.72 6.22 11.03
CA ASP A 231 -9.09 7.17 11.96
C ASP A 231 -8.77 8.51 11.28
N PHE A 232 -8.30 8.47 10.05
CA PHE A 232 -8.04 9.69 9.28
C PHE A 232 -9.34 10.46 8.99
N LEU A 233 -10.42 9.77 8.65
CA LEU A 233 -11.73 10.39 8.42
C LEU A 233 -12.29 10.99 9.72
N GLU A 234 -12.16 10.30 10.83
CA GLU A 234 -12.57 10.79 12.13
C GLU A 234 -11.78 12.04 12.52
N PHE A 235 -10.46 12.02 12.40
CA PHE A 235 -9.63 13.18 12.65
C PHE A 235 -10.06 14.37 11.79
N LYS A 236 -10.28 14.16 10.49
CA LYS A 236 -10.73 15.22 9.61
C LYS A 236 -12.08 15.79 9.99
N ALA A 237 -13.03 14.93 10.36
CA ALA A 237 -14.37 15.36 10.77
C ALA A 237 -14.39 16.13 12.08
N THR A 238 -13.52 15.74 13.03
CA THR A 238 -13.51 16.28 14.41
C THR A 238 -12.39 17.27 14.64
N ASN A 239 -11.34 17.26 13.83
CA ASN A 239 -10.08 17.97 14.02
C ASN A 239 -9.41 17.66 15.38
N ARG A 240 -9.57 16.43 15.86
CA ARG A 240 -9.01 15.95 17.13
C ARG A 240 -8.28 14.65 16.91
N MET A 241 -7.11 14.52 17.54
CA MET A 241 -6.42 13.25 17.65
C MET A 241 -7.19 12.35 18.61
N THR A 242 -7.48 11.14 18.17
CA THR A 242 -8.07 10.09 19.00
C THR A 242 -6.98 9.15 19.53
N ASP A 243 -7.32 8.27 20.46
CA ASP A 243 -6.38 7.29 21.01
C ASP A 243 -5.86 6.29 19.96
N HIS A 244 -6.56 6.17 18.83
CA HIS A 244 -6.17 5.32 17.69
C HIS A 244 -5.23 6.00 16.71
N MET A 245 -5.09 7.32 16.78
CA MET A 245 -4.21 8.10 15.92
C MET A 245 -2.83 8.17 16.53
N ARG A 246 -1.82 7.83 15.75
CA ARG A 246 -0.43 7.82 16.19
C ARG A 246 0.37 8.86 15.47
N LEU A 247 1.32 9.43 16.18
CA LEU A 247 2.41 10.18 15.59
C LEU A 247 3.53 9.21 15.21
N VAL A 248 4.01 9.30 13.98
CA VAL A 248 5.09 8.47 13.48
C VAL A 248 6.38 9.29 13.49
N GLU A 249 7.45 8.68 13.96
CA GLU A 249 8.75 9.29 13.92
C GLU A 249 9.26 9.45 12.48
N TRP A 250 9.54 10.68 12.11
CA TRP A 250 10.06 11.01 10.79
C TRP A 250 11.37 10.26 10.48
N ASP A 251 12.29 10.22 11.43
CA ASP A 251 13.60 9.59 11.25
C ASP A 251 13.46 8.08 11.00
N VAL A 252 12.48 7.43 11.61
CA VAL A 252 12.20 6.01 11.38
C VAL A 252 11.71 5.79 9.96
N LEU A 253 10.80 6.61 9.45
CA LEU A 253 10.35 6.52 8.06
C LEU A 253 11.49 6.74 7.07
N VAL A 254 12.30 7.76 7.27
CA VAL A 254 13.45 8.07 6.42
C VAL A 254 14.47 6.93 6.45
N ASN A 255 14.80 6.42 7.62
CA ASN A 255 15.78 5.35 7.77
C ASN A 255 15.33 4.03 7.14
N HIS A 256 14.05 3.65 7.31
CA HIS A 256 13.55 2.38 6.82
C HIS A 256 13.09 2.41 5.37
N CYS A 257 12.41 3.45 4.92
CA CYS A 257 11.93 3.51 3.54
C CYS A 257 12.80 4.35 2.59
N GLY A 258 13.72 5.16 3.12
CA GLY A 258 14.58 6.05 2.33
C GLY A 258 13.80 7.13 1.58
N TYR A 259 12.64 7.51 2.06
CA TYR A 259 11.82 8.60 1.57
C TYR A 259 11.78 9.74 2.57
N ASP A 260 11.63 10.97 2.09
CA ASP A 260 11.59 12.15 2.96
C ASP A 260 10.29 12.23 3.77
N SER A 261 9.17 11.88 3.16
CA SER A 261 7.84 11.90 3.78
C SER A 261 6.79 11.20 2.95
N LEU A 262 5.73 10.78 3.62
CA LEU A 262 4.51 10.26 3.03
C LEU A 262 3.32 11.07 3.55
N TYR A 263 2.49 11.60 2.64
CA TYR A 263 1.31 12.41 2.97
C TYR A 263 0.05 11.75 2.39
N TYR A 264 -1.06 11.90 3.10
CA TYR A 264 -2.36 11.42 2.66
C TYR A 264 -3.21 12.55 2.07
N ALA A 265 -3.94 12.24 1.01
CA ALA A 265 -4.99 13.09 0.45
C ALA A 265 -6.21 12.24 0.05
N ARG A 266 -7.37 12.85 0.03
CA ARG A 266 -8.64 12.20 -0.32
C ARG A 266 -9.30 12.88 -1.54
N PRO A 267 -10.15 12.16 -2.31
CA PRO A 267 -10.72 12.64 -3.57
C PRO A 267 -11.56 13.92 -3.49
N PHE A 268 -12.23 14.11 -2.38
CA PHE A 268 -13.17 15.23 -2.20
C PHE A 268 -12.63 16.31 -1.29
N GLU A 269 -11.34 16.32 -1.10
CA GLU A 269 -10.63 17.24 -0.23
C GLU A 269 -9.57 17.96 -1.03
N ASP A 270 -9.29 19.19 -0.63
CA ASP A 270 -8.14 19.90 -1.16
C ASP A 270 -6.87 19.11 -0.88
N LEU A 271 -5.86 19.23 -1.72
CA LEU A 271 -4.53 18.61 -1.56
C LEU A 271 -3.77 19.20 -0.36
N TRP A 272 -4.41 19.25 0.79
CA TRP A 272 -3.83 19.82 1.99
C TRP A 272 -4.33 19.11 3.23
N MET A 273 -3.47 19.02 4.22
CA MET A 273 -3.79 18.46 5.51
C MET A 273 -4.47 19.50 6.41
N SER A 274 -5.09 19.04 7.48
CA SER A 274 -5.55 19.92 8.54
C SER A 274 -4.41 20.80 9.07
N ARG A 275 -4.76 21.85 9.78
CA ARG A 275 -3.77 22.76 10.35
C ARG A 275 -2.75 22.02 11.22
N GLU A 276 -3.22 21.11 12.06
CA GLU A 276 -2.39 20.33 12.99
C GLU A 276 -1.41 19.43 12.24
N MET A 277 -1.85 18.77 11.20
CA MET A 277 -0.96 17.94 10.36
C MET A 277 0.08 18.78 9.63
N LYS A 278 -0.28 19.97 9.19
CA LYS A 278 0.69 20.91 8.60
C LYS A 278 1.76 21.33 9.58
N GLU A 279 1.38 21.63 10.81
CA GLU A 279 2.29 22.01 11.88
C GLU A 279 3.24 20.85 12.23
N ILE A 280 2.70 19.63 12.37
CA ILE A 280 3.48 18.41 12.63
C ILE A 280 4.46 18.13 11.50
N ASN A 281 4.06 18.30 10.24
CA ASN A 281 4.92 18.12 9.08
C ASN A 281 5.85 19.31 8.77
N GLY A 282 6.13 20.16 9.74
CA GLY A 282 7.12 21.23 9.64
C GLY A 282 6.60 22.51 8.98
N GLY A 283 5.29 22.78 9.11
CA GLY A 283 4.70 24.07 8.72
C GLY A 283 4.67 24.33 7.20
N LYS A 284 4.93 23.35 6.37
CA LYS A 284 4.80 23.51 4.91
C LYS A 284 3.33 23.74 4.57
N ARG A 285 3.02 24.92 4.12
CA ARG A 285 1.69 25.25 3.61
C ARG A 285 1.50 24.57 2.26
N TYR A 286 0.62 23.62 2.21
CA TYR A 286 0.06 23.11 0.96
C TYR A 286 -1.20 23.95 0.68
N VAL A 287 -1.07 24.94 -0.16
CA VAL A 287 -2.16 25.82 -0.60
C VAL A 287 -2.63 25.30 -1.94
#